data_bc761357cac35ffd10d39bed2710bb3e
#
_entry.id   bc761357cac35ffd10d39bed2710bb3e
#
_cell.length_a   1.000
_cell.length_b   1.000
_cell.length_c   1.000
_cell.angle_alpha   90.00
_cell.angle_beta   90.00
_cell.angle_gamma   90.00
#
_symmetry.space_group_name_H-M   'P 1'
#
loop_
_entity.id
_entity.type
_entity.pdbx_description
1 polymer ?
#
loop_
_entity_poly.entity_id
_entity_poly.type
_entity_poly.pdbx_seq_one_letter_code
_entity_poly.pdbx_strand_id
1 'polypeptide(L)'
;MHLGDFDFTLPPGRIAQHPARPRDAARLLHVGEYLADRLVRELPGLLRAGDILVANDTRVIPAQLSARRGAARIGITLDRPLPDGSWHALGRNARRARPGDRLDFDGSSELSATVVARDDDGGLAIRFDRTGEDLSSALRRDGALALPPYIARPEGPVGDDAADYQTMFARREGAVAAPTAWR
;
A
#
# COMPACT_ATOMS: atom_id res chain seq x y z
N MET A 1 30.69 1.57 9.26
CA MET A 1 29.61 2.01 8.35
C MET A 1 28.61 2.77 9.20
N HIS A 2 28.40 4.05 8.94
CA HIS A 2 27.47 4.91 9.66
C HIS A 2 26.26 5.23 8.76
N LEU A 3 25.12 5.58 9.34
CA LEU A 3 23.92 5.93 8.59
C LEU A 3 24.19 7.07 7.59
N GLY A 4 25.01 8.06 7.99
CA GLY A 4 25.42 9.15 7.12
C GLY A 4 26.22 8.76 5.87
N ASP A 5 26.81 7.55 5.83
CA ASP A 5 27.52 7.06 4.64
C ASP A 5 26.56 6.79 3.47
N PHE A 6 25.24 6.73 3.76
CA PHE A 6 24.16 6.51 2.79
C PHE A 6 23.36 7.78 2.48
N ASP A 7 23.76 8.92 3.08
CA ASP A 7 23.06 10.18 2.85
C ASP A 7 23.54 10.82 1.53
N PHE A 8 22.59 11.22 0.70
CA PHE A 8 22.86 11.87 -0.57
C PHE A 8 21.68 12.75 -0.99
N THR A 9 21.95 13.75 -1.82
CA THR A 9 20.90 14.59 -2.40
C THR A 9 20.23 13.85 -3.55
N LEU A 10 18.94 13.49 -3.37
CA LEU A 10 18.12 12.89 -4.42
C LEU A 10 17.38 14.01 -5.22
N PRO A 11 17.74 14.25 -6.48
CA PRO A 11 17.03 15.23 -7.29
C PRO A 11 15.56 14.80 -7.50
N PRO A 12 14.56 15.71 -7.37
CA PRO A 12 13.14 15.36 -7.53
C PRO A 12 12.81 14.66 -8.86
N GLY A 13 13.48 15.02 -9.96
CA GLY A 13 13.30 14.39 -11.27
C GLY A 13 13.78 12.93 -11.35
N ARG A 14 14.44 12.39 -10.31
CA ARG A 14 14.80 10.98 -10.22
C ARG A 14 13.74 10.12 -9.54
N ILE A 15 12.69 10.74 -8.99
CA ILE A 15 11.55 10.04 -8.40
C ILE A 15 10.50 9.84 -9.48
N ALA A 16 10.35 8.61 -9.96
CA ALA A 16 9.35 8.27 -10.97
C ALA A 16 7.94 8.47 -10.40
N GLN A 17 7.09 9.18 -11.13
CA GLN A 17 5.69 9.42 -10.77
C GLN A 17 4.73 8.41 -11.41
N HIS A 18 5.20 7.68 -12.42
CA HIS A 18 4.50 6.60 -13.12
C HIS A 18 5.50 5.47 -13.45
N PRO A 19 5.03 4.21 -13.53
CA PRO A 19 5.89 3.10 -13.93
C PRO A 19 6.26 3.18 -15.41
N ALA A 20 7.30 2.45 -15.80
CA ALA A 20 7.63 2.25 -17.21
C ALA A 20 6.49 1.55 -17.95
N ARG A 21 6.30 1.86 -19.23
CA ARG A 21 5.35 1.20 -20.12
C ARG A 21 6.05 0.73 -21.40
N PRO A 22 6.10 -0.59 -21.66
CA PRO A 22 5.60 -1.68 -20.80
C PRO A 22 6.40 -1.80 -19.50
N ARG A 23 5.84 -2.49 -18.50
CA ARG A 23 6.42 -2.58 -17.15
C ARG A 23 7.84 -3.18 -17.13
N ASP A 24 8.10 -4.14 -17.99
CA ASP A 24 9.40 -4.81 -18.14
C ASP A 24 10.45 -3.94 -18.87
N ALA A 25 10.06 -2.78 -19.39
CA ALA A 25 10.98 -1.75 -19.88
C ALA A 25 11.59 -0.90 -18.75
N ALA A 26 11.24 -1.17 -17.47
CA ALA A 26 11.86 -0.54 -16.33
C ALA A 26 13.37 -0.82 -16.30
N ARG A 27 14.14 0.17 -15.84
CA ARG A 27 15.61 0.07 -15.74
C ARG A 27 15.98 -0.92 -14.63
N LEU A 28 16.99 -1.73 -14.90
CA LEU A 28 17.61 -2.69 -13.99
C LEU A 28 19.10 -2.37 -13.88
N LEU A 29 19.58 -2.06 -12.67
CA LEU A 29 21.00 -1.98 -12.41
C LEU A 29 21.52 -3.37 -12.04
N HIS A 30 22.35 -3.95 -12.89
CA HIS A 30 23.04 -5.21 -12.62
C HIS A 30 24.36 -4.91 -11.92
N VAL A 31 24.49 -5.35 -10.67
CA VAL A 31 25.69 -5.21 -9.85
C VAL A 31 26.43 -6.55 -9.82
N GLY A 32 27.44 -6.71 -10.66
CA GLY A 32 28.32 -7.87 -10.74
C GLY A 32 29.78 -7.42 -10.58
N GLU A 33 30.70 -8.06 -11.29
CA GLU A 33 32.10 -7.61 -11.38
C GLU A 33 32.19 -6.18 -11.91
N TYR A 34 31.27 -5.81 -12.83
CA TYR A 34 31.08 -4.48 -13.35
C TYR A 34 29.63 -4.06 -13.22
N LEU A 35 29.42 -2.75 -13.05
CA LEU A 35 28.07 -2.18 -13.09
C LEU A 35 27.57 -2.14 -14.53
N ALA A 36 26.35 -2.63 -14.77
CA ALA A 36 25.71 -2.60 -16.08
C ALA A 36 24.28 -2.11 -15.99
N ASP A 37 23.95 -1.11 -16.83
CA ASP A 37 22.57 -0.69 -17.04
C ASP A 37 21.85 -1.66 -17.98
N ARG A 38 20.70 -2.18 -17.53
CA ARG A 38 19.87 -3.15 -18.25
C ARG A 38 18.39 -2.76 -18.14
N LEU A 39 17.55 -3.58 -18.75
CA LEU A 39 16.09 -3.53 -18.58
C LEU A 39 15.59 -4.78 -17.86
N VAL A 40 14.47 -4.67 -17.16
CA VAL A 40 13.87 -5.80 -16.43
C VAL A 40 13.60 -6.99 -17.33
N ARG A 41 13.20 -6.80 -18.60
CA ARG A 41 13.00 -7.87 -19.59
C ARG A 41 14.26 -8.68 -19.91
N GLU A 42 15.45 -8.17 -19.58
CA GLU A 42 16.71 -8.89 -19.78
C GLU A 42 17.05 -9.81 -18.59
N LEU A 43 16.31 -9.70 -17.47
CA LEU A 43 16.54 -10.49 -16.26
C LEU A 43 16.60 -12.00 -16.52
N PRO A 44 15.72 -12.61 -17.36
CA PRO A 44 15.81 -14.04 -17.65
C PRO A 44 17.17 -14.47 -18.21
N GLY A 45 17.85 -13.61 -18.98
CA GLY A 45 19.19 -13.89 -19.52
C GLY A 45 20.33 -13.80 -18.49
N LEU A 46 20.05 -13.26 -17.30
CA LEU A 46 21.01 -13.20 -16.18
C LEU A 46 20.90 -14.41 -15.25
N LEU A 47 19.79 -15.16 -15.33
CA LEU A 47 19.53 -16.31 -14.47
C LEU A 47 20.14 -17.59 -15.08
N ARG A 48 20.52 -18.51 -14.21
CA ARG A 48 21.11 -19.80 -14.57
C ARG A 48 20.18 -20.93 -14.13
N ALA A 49 20.31 -22.08 -14.78
CA ALA A 49 19.64 -23.30 -14.34
C ALA A 49 20.04 -23.63 -12.89
N GLY A 50 19.04 -23.81 -12.03
CA GLY A 50 19.22 -24.01 -10.59
C GLY A 50 19.08 -22.77 -9.72
N ASP A 51 19.01 -21.56 -10.30
CA ASP A 51 18.66 -20.35 -9.54
C ASP A 51 17.21 -20.41 -9.05
N ILE A 52 16.98 -19.89 -7.85
CA ILE A 52 15.64 -19.81 -7.26
C ILE A 52 15.22 -18.33 -7.24
N LEU A 53 14.14 -18.02 -7.96
CA LEU A 53 13.53 -16.69 -7.95
C LEU A 53 12.36 -16.65 -6.96
N VAL A 54 12.50 -15.83 -5.92
CA VAL A 54 11.43 -15.59 -4.94
C VAL A 54 10.75 -14.28 -5.24
N ALA A 55 9.45 -14.30 -5.51
CA ALA A 55 8.65 -13.13 -5.80
C ALA A 55 7.50 -12.99 -4.80
N ASN A 56 7.12 -11.75 -4.48
CA ASN A 56 5.92 -11.47 -3.72
C ASN A 56 4.73 -11.35 -4.68
N ASP A 57 3.71 -12.19 -4.51
CA ASP A 57 2.52 -12.24 -5.35
C ASP A 57 1.31 -11.53 -4.73
N THR A 58 1.51 -10.76 -3.64
CA THR A 58 0.40 -10.05 -3.03
C THR A 58 -0.08 -8.89 -3.89
N ARG A 59 -1.40 -8.74 -3.98
CA ARG A 59 -2.10 -7.62 -4.60
C ARG A 59 -2.41 -6.56 -3.55
N VAL A 60 -2.12 -5.31 -3.86
CA VAL A 60 -2.44 -4.17 -2.99
C VAL A 60 -3.95 -3.95 -2.97
N ILE A 61 -4.50 -3.83 -1.76
CA ILE A 61 -5.91 -3.51 -1.54
C ILE A 61 -6.10 -1.99 -1.36
N PRO A 62 -7.27 -1.43 -1.67
CA PRO A 62 -7.60 -0.04 -1.38
C PRO A 62 -7.77 0.16 0.13
N ALA A 63 -6.66 0.36 0.82
CA ALA A 63 -6.57 0.34 2.28
C ALA A 63 -6.77 1.71 2.93
N GLN A 64 -6.85 2.79 2.14
CA GLN A 64 -7.01 4.14 2.65
C GLN A 64 -8.48 4.57 2.55
N LEU A 65 -9.07 4.93 3.68
CA LEU A 65 -10.49 5.23 3.83
C LEU A 65 -10.66 6.58 4.54
N SER A 66 -11.69 7.31 4.13
CA SER A 66 -12.19 8.46 4.90
C SER A 66 -13.36 8.02 5.75
N ALA A 67 -13.39 8.43 7.01
CA ALA A 67 -14.45 8.07 7.94
C ALA A 67 -14.90 9.27 8.76
N ARG A 68 -16.09 9.15 9.35
CA ARG A 68 -16.64 10.06 10.33
C ARG A 68 -16.78 9.37 11.67
N ARG A 69 -16.45 10.08 12.73
CA ARG A 69 -16.78 9.78 14.11
C ARG A 69 -17.67 10.90 14.64
N GLY A 70 -18.97 10.72 14.55
CA GLY A 70 -19.91 11.83 14.69
C GLY A 70 -19.60 12.96 13.68
N ALA A 71 -19.38 14.17 14.13
CA ALA A 71 -19.05 15.31 13.26
C ALA A 71 -17.57 15.37 12.84
N ALA A 72 -16.68 14.58 13.46
CA ALA A 72 -15.24 14.63 13.20
C ALA A 72 -14.86 13.76 12.00
N ARG A 73 -14.15 14.34 11.02
CA ARG A 73 -13.53 13.60 9.92
C ARG A 73 -12.20 13.01 10.34
N ILE A 74 -12.00 11.73 10.06
CA ILE A 74 -10.77 11.00 10.32
C ILE A 74 -10.35 10.21 9.07
N GLY A 75 -9.05 10.05 8.87
CA GLY A 75 -8.53 9.15 7.86
C GLY A 75 -8.12 7.84 8.52
N ILE A 76 -8.43 6.72 7.87
CA ILE A 76 -8.04 5.38 8.30
C ILE A 76 -7.21 4.75 7.19
N THR A 77 -6.03 4.23 7.53
CA THR A 77 -5.24 3.40 6.64
C THR A 77 -5.13 2.01 7.29
N LEU A 78 -5.72 1.01 6.66
CA LEU A 78 -5.60 -0.37 7.11
C LEU A 78 -4.14 -0.81 7.03
N ASP A 79 -3.68 -1.60 7.99
CA ASP A 79 -2.33 -2.14 8.03
C ASP A 79 -2.34 -3.67 7.86
N ARG A 80 -3.01 -4.38 8.76
CA ARG A 80 -3.10 -5.84 8.71
C ARG A 80 -4.35 -6.36 9.44
N PRO A 81 -4.86 -7.53 9.03
CA PRO A 81 -5.88 -8.22 9.81
C PRO A 81 -5.29 -8.74 11.13
N LEU A 82 -6.12 -8.80 12.15
CA LEU A 82 -5.80 -9.34 13.46
C LEU A 82 -6.48 -10.72 13.67
N PRO A 83 -5.96 -11.58 14.56
CA PRO A 83 -6.51 -12.93 14.77
C PRO A 83 -7.97 -12.97 15.22
N ASP A 84 -8.46 -11.90 15.84
CA ASP A 84 -9.85 -11.78 16.33
C ASP A 84 -10.83 -11.29 15.25
N GLY A 85 -10.37 -11.17 14.01
CA GLY A 85 -11.17 -10.68 12.88
C GLY A 85 -11.28 -9.15 12.78
N SER A 86 -10.68 -8.41 13.70
CA SER A 86 -10.51 -6.96 13.57
C SER A 86 -9.31 -6.62 12.67
N TRP A 87 -9.13 -5.34 12.36
CA TRP A 87 -8.02 -4.84 11.59
C TRP A 87 -7.20 -3.85 12.40
N HIS A 88 -5.88 -4.01 12.39
CA HIS A 88 -4.99 -2.94 12.80
C HIS A 88 -5.00 -1.84 11.73
N ALA A 89 -5.09 -0.58 12.16
CA ALA A 89 -5.19 0.56 11.27
C ALA A 89 -4.48 1.78 11.85
N LEU A 90 -3.92 2.61 10.97
CA LEU A 90 -3.34 3.90 11.31
C LEU A 90 -4.41 4.98 11.15
N GLY A 91 -4.58 5.80 12.17
CA GLY A 91 -5.59 6.85 12.21
C GLY A 91 -5.01 8.26 12.04
N ARG A 92 -5.36 8.96 10.95
CA ARG A 92 -5.07 10.40 10.82
C ARG A 92 -6.20 11.21 11.43
N ASN A 93 -5.88 12.17 12.29
CA ASN A 93 -6.84 12.97 13.08
C ASN A 93 -7.69 12.13 14.06
N ALA A 94 -7.24 10.93 14.40
CA ALA A 94 -7.96 9.96 15.23
C ALA A 94 -7.55 9.98 16.71
N ARG A 95 -6.86 11.03 17.17
CA ARG A 95 -6.35 11.13 18.57
C ARG A 95 -7.42 10.93 19.64
N ARG A 96 -8.67 11.27 19.35
CA ARG A 96 -9.82 11.16 20.27
C ARG A 96 -10.66 9.92 20.06
N ALA A 97 -10.30 9.04 19.11
CA ALA A 97 -11.00 7.77 18.94
C ALA A 97 -10.76 6.86 20.14
N ARG A 98 -11.81 6.25 20.67
CA ARG A 98 -11.79 5.38 21.85
C ARG A 98 -12.49 4.06 21.55
N PRO A 99 -12.15 3.00 22.27
CA PRO A 99 -12.92 1.76 22.21
C PRO A 99 -14.42 2.01 22.39
N GLY A 100 -15.24 1.41 21.53
CA GLY A 100 -16.68 1.61 21.44
C GLY A 100 -17.13 2.70 20.46
N ASP A 101 -16.25 3.59 19.99
CA ASP A 101 -16.62 4.58 18.99
C ASP A 101 -16.97 3.91 17.66
N ARG A 102 -18.06 4.37 17.04
CA ARG A 102 -18.46 4.00 15.69
C ARG A 102 -17.79 4.90 14.66
N LEU A 103 -17.31 4.29 13.61
CA LEU A 103 -16.73 4.92 12.43
C LEU A 103 -17.65 4.64 11.24
N ASP A 104 -18.21 5.68 10.65
CA ASP A 104 -19.00 5.57 9.41
C ASP A 104 -18.11 6.01 8.25
N PHE A 105 -17.87 5.14 7.29
CA PHE A 105 -16.98 5.43 6.17
C PHE A 105 -17.72 6.18 5.06
N ASP A 106 -17.03 7.16 4.47
CA ASP A 106 -17.55 7.88 3.32
C ASP A 106 -17.57 6.90 2.11
N GLY A 107 -18.64 6.97 1.31
CA GLY A 107 -18.80 6.14 0.12
C GLY A 107 -20.21 5.62 -0.06
N SER A 108 -20.41 4.74 -1.05
CA SER A 108 -21.70 4.20 -1.44
C SER A 108 -22.03 2.85 -0.79
N SER A 109 -21.07 2.23 -0.12
CA SER A 109 -21.24 0.89 0.48
C SER A 109 -21.88 0.91 1.87
N GLU A 110 -22.08 2.10 2.48
CA GLU A 110 -22.57 2.22 3.86
C GLU A 110 -21.72 1.42 4.88
N LEU A 111 -20.41 1.31 4.61
CA LEU A 111 -19.48 0.57 5.46
C LEU A 111 -19.32 1.28 6.80
N SER A 112 -19.30 0.51 7.88
CA SER A 112 -18.98 1.03 9.21
C SER A 112 -18.04 0.10 9.96
N ALA A 113 -17.42 0.63 11.02
CA ALA A 113 -16.61 -0.16 11.94
C ALA A 113 -16.75 0.37 13.36
N THR A 114 -16.40 -0.49 14.32
CA THR A 114 -16.28 -0.11 15.73
C THR A 114 -14.80 -0.13 16.12
N VAL A 115 -14.34 0.89 16.82
CA VAL A 115 -13.01 0.89 17.45
C VAL A 115 -13.02 -0.13 18.58
N VAL A 116 -12.16 -1.15 18.50
CA VAL A 116 -12.05 -2.23 19.50
C VAL A 116 -10.99 -1.88 20.55
N ALA A 117 -9.85 -1.40 20.08
CA ALA A 117 -8.73 -1.03 20.94
C ALA A 117 -7.93 0.13 20.31
N ARG A 118 -7.05 0.67 21.12
CA ARG A 118 -6.07 1.67 20.70
C ARG A 118 -4.72 1.30 21.26
N ASP A 119 -3.70 1.38 20.44
CA ASP A 119 -2.31 1.13 20.84
C ASP A 119 -1.67 2.39 21.42
N ASP A 120 -0.61 2.21 22.19
CA ASP A 120 0.17 3.31 22.77
C ASP A 120 0.80 4.22 21.69
N ASP A 121 1.15 3.65 20.54
CA ASP A 121 1.68 4.35 19.36
C ASP A 121 0.61 5.10 18.55
N GLY A 122 -0.65 5.02 18.99
CA GLY A 122 -1.78 5.70 18.35
C GLY A 122 -2.47 4.92 17.22
N GLY A 123 -2.05 3.68 16.96
CA GLY A 123 -2.78 2.74 16.12
C GLY A 123 -4.16 2.41 16.70
N LEU A 124 -5.04 1.91 15.83
CA LEU A 124 -6.39 1.50 16.19
C LEU A 124 -6.61 0.04 15.78
N ALA A 125 -7.26 -0.74 16.64
CA ALA A 125 -7.91 -1.97 16.23
C ALA A 125 -9.37 -1.64 15.91
N ILE A 126 -9.81 -1.89 14.69
CA ILE A 126 -11.19 -1.62 14.24
C ILE A 126 -11.84 -2.91 13.75
N ARG A 127 -13.11 -3.09 14.06
CA ARG A 127 -13.91 -4.21 13.59
C ARG A 127 -15.00 -3.70 12.67
N PHE A 128 -14.93 -4.11 11.40
CA PHE A 128 -15.94 -3.77 10.42
C PHE A 128 -17.27 -4.49 10.70
N ASP A 129 -18.37 -3.91 10.24
CA ASP A 129 -19.70 -4.50 10.23
C ASP A 129 -19.87 -5.60 9.16
N ARG A 130 -18.88 -5.74 8.28
CA ARG A 130 -18.82 -6.73 7.20
C ARG A 130 -17.52 -7.54 7.28
N THR A 131 -17.53 -8.71 6.68
CA THR A 131 -16.37 -9.61 6.63
C THR A 131 -16.23 -10.26 5.26
N GLY A 132 -15.09 -10.92 5.02
CA GLY A 132 -14.87 -11.69 3.79
C GLY A 132 -15.04 -10.88 2.52
N GLU A 133 -15.75 -11.44 1.54
CA GLU A 133 -15.94 -10.82 0.21
C GLU A 133 -16.78 -9.54 0.26
N ASP A 134 -17.73 -9.43 1.19
CA ASP A 134 -18.54 -8.21 1.35
C ASP A 134 -17.68 -7.03 1.79
N LEU A 135 -16.73 -7.26 2.70
CA LEU A 135 -15.74 -6.25 3.10
C LEU A 135 -14.81 -5.92 1.95
N SER A 136 -14.24 -6.93 1.27
CA SER A 136 -13.35 -6.73 0.13
C SER A 136 -14.03 -5.91 -0.98
N SER A 137 -15.30 -6.19 -1.26
CA SER A 137 -16.10 -5.46 -2.24
C SER A 137 -16.34 -4.01 -1.83
N ALA A 138 -16.62 -3.75 -0.55
CA ALA A 138 -16.78 -2.40 -0.02
C ALA A 138 -15.45 -1.61 -0.11
N LEU A 139 -14.33 -2.24 0.28
CA LEU A 139 -13.01 -1.62 0.18
C LEU A 139 -12.63 -1.28 -1.27
N ARG A 140 -12.91 -2.18 -2.23
CA ARG A 140 -12.66 -1.91 -3.65
C ARG A 140 -13.50 -0.75 -4.20
N ARG A 141 -14.68 -0.52 -3.65
CA ARG A 141 -15.62 0.53 -4.10
C ARG A 141 -15.29 1.89 -3.51
N ASP A 142 -15.02 1.94 -2.22
CA ASP A 142 -14.97 3.19 -1.44
C ASP A 142 -13.56 3.51 -0.92
N GLY A 143 -12.64 2.55 -0.97
CA GLY A 143 -11.27 2.74 -0.55
C GLY A 143 -10.38 3.33 -1.65
N ALA A 144 -9.28 3.95 -1.23
CA ALA A 144 -8.21 4.41 -2.09
C ALA A 144 -6.91 3.66 -1.81
N LEU A 145 -6.01 3.64 -2.78
CA LEU A 145 -4.66 3.11 -2.57
C LEU A 145 -3.86 4.01 -1.64
N ALA A 146 -3.15 3.39 -0.71
CA ALA A 146 -2.21 4.09 0.17
C ALA A 146 -0.90 4.36 -0.59
N LEU A 147 -0.95 5.29 -1.56
CA LEU A 147 0.23 5.67 -2.32
C LEU A 147 1.27 6.34 -1.40
N PRO A 148 2.57 6.06 -1.58
CA PRO A 148 3.62 6.75 -0.85
C PRO A 148 3.60 8.26 -1.13
N PRO A 149 3.94 9.10 -0.14
CA PRO A 149 3.82 10.55 -0.26
C PRO A 149 4.72 11.18 -1.34
N TYR A 150 5.76 10.47 -1.80
CA TYR A 150 6.61 10.92 -2.89
C TYR A 150 6.00 10.72 -4.28
N ILE A 151 4.94 9.94 -4.41
CA ILE A 151 4.10 9.88 -5.60
C ILE A 151 3.05 11.00 -5.46
N ALA A 152 3.28 12.12 -6.11
CA ALA A 152 2.43 13.29 -5.96
C ALA A 152 1.07 13.09 -6.63
N ARG A 153 0.00 13.10 -5.85
CA ARG A 153 -1.39 13.05 -6.30
C ARG A 153 -2.20 14.12 -5.55
N PRO A 154 -1.99 15.41 -5.85
CA PRO A 154 -2.61 16.50 -5.10
C PRO A 154 -4.14 16.49 -5.17
N GLU A 155 -4.70 16.00 -6.27
CA GLU A 155 -6.15 15.90 -6.51
C GLU A 155 -6.73 14.50 -6.19
N GLY A 156 -5.91 13.63 -5.60
CA GLY A 156 -6.27 12.23 -5.34
C GLY A 156 -5.80 11.26 -6.43
N PRO A 157 -6.03 9.95 -6.26
CA PRO A 157 -5.60 8.93 -7.20
C PRO A 157 -6.16 9.18 -8.61
N VAL A 158 -5.35 8.92 -9.64
CA VAL A 158 -5.76 8.95 -11.05
C VAL A 158 -6.14 7.55 -11.54
N GLY A 159 -6.87 7.47 -12.67
CA GLY A 159 -7.49 6.23 -13.13
C GLY A 159 -6.54 5.02 -13.29
N ASP A 160 -5.29 5.25 -13.65
CA ASP A 160 -4.29 4.19 -13.85
C ASP A 160 -3.61 3.73 -12.56
N ASP A 161 -3.68 4.51 -11.46
CA ASP A 161 -2.96 4.20 -10.22
C ASP A 161 -3.33 2.82 -9.65
N ALA A 162 -4.56 2.38 -9.83
CA ALA A 162 -5.01 1.06 -9.36
C ALA A 162 -4.25 -0.10 -10.05
N ALA A 163 -3.89 0.07 -11.32
CA ALA A 163 -3.08 -0.89 -12.07
C ALA A 163 -1.58 -0.64 -11.85
N ASP A 164 -1.17 0.62 -11.81
CA ASP A 164 0.23 1.03 -11.71
C ASP A 164 0.85 0.71 -10.34
N TYR A 165 0.05 0.76 -9.28
CA TYR A 165 0.52 0.47 -7.92
C TYR A 165 0.46 -1.03 -7.56
N GLN A 166 0.46 -1.90 -8.56
CA GLN A 166 0.60 -3.34 -8.41
C GLN A 166 1.96 -3.81 -8.93
N THR A 167 2.44 -4.94 -8.41
CA THR A 167 3.59 -5.62 -9.02
C THR A 167 3.14 -6.45 -10.23
N MET A 168 4.08 -6.83 -11.10
CA MET A 168 3.80 -7.74 -12.22
C MET A 168 3.33 -9.13 -11.76
N PHE A 169 3.60 -9.51 -10.52
CA PHE A 169 3.25 -10.81 -9.93
C PHE A 169 1.99 -10.77 -9.06
N ALA A 170 1.33 -9.63 -8.92
CA ALA A 170 0.19 -9.44 -8.03
C ALA A 170 -0.98 -10.36 -8.38
N ARG A 171 -1.34 -11.27 -7.48
CA ARG A 171 -2.42 -12.26 -7.64
C ARG A 171 -3.36 -12.30 -6.45
N ARG A 172 -2.82 -12.41 -5.22
CA ARG A 172 -3.58 -12.61 -3.99
C ARG A 172 -3.72 -11.32 -3.23
N GLU A 173 -4.94 -10.89 -2.95
CA GLU A 173 -5.18 -9.71 -2.11
C GLU A 173 -4.58 -9.90 -0.71
N GLY A 174 -4.03 -8.83 -0.12
CA GLY A 174 -3.49 -8.88 1.23
C GLY A 174 -2.33 -7.93 1.53
N ALA A 175 -1.92 -7.11 0.57
CA ALA A 175 -0.93 -6.06 0.81
C ALA A 175 -1.60 -4.69 0.90
N VAL A 176 -1.15 -3.85 1.82
CA VAL A 176 -1.55 -2.44 1.92
C VAL A 176 -0.63 -1.55 1.09
N ALA A 177 0.62 -1.97 0.92
CA ALA A 177 1.61 -1.29 0.08
C ALA A 177 2.22 -2.26 -0.93
N ALA A 178 2.57 -1.75 -2.11
CA ALA A 178 3.25 -2.55 -3.12
C ALA A 178 4.62 -3.02 -2.61
N PRO A 179 4.97 -4.30 -2.77
CA PRO A 179 6.28 -4.83 -2.39
C PRO A 179 7.40 -4.07 -3.11
N THR A 180 8.34 -3.51 -2.36
CA THR A 180 9.39 -2.62 -2.90
C THR A 180 10.30 -3.33 -3.89
N ALA A 181 10.59 -4.61 -3.69
CA ALA A 181 11.51 -5.39 -4.51
C ALA A 181 11.01 -5.62 -5.96
N TRP A 182 9.72 -5.41 -6.25
CA TRP A 182 9.11 -5.76 -7.54
C TRP A 182 8.18 -4.67 -8.08
N ARG A 183 8.45 -3.45 -7.72
CA ARG A 183 7.71 -2.29 -8.27
C ARG A 183 8.08 -1.97 -9.70
#